data_7665a625be94c651e048cc69d77d06df
#
_entry.id   7665a625be94c651e048cc69d77d06df
#
_cell.length_a   1.000
_cell.length_b   1.000
_cell.length_c   1.000
_cell.angle_alpha   90.00
_cell.angle_beta   90.00
_cell.angle_gamma   90.00
#
_symmetry.space_group_name_H-M   'P 1'
#
loop_
_entity.id
_entity.type
_entity.pdbx_description
1 polymer ?
#
loop_
_entity_poly.entity_id
_entity_poly.type
_entity_poly.pdbx_seq_one_letter_code
_entity_poly.pdbx_strand_id
1 'polypeptide(L)'
;MNPDIHHEIDRLEAMSKQGESYANAEGRHGWRNPIRSDTGPLLSGLVSKHGARRILEVGTAHGLSALHLCRGWSTTEGCHMDTIEFHEAVAAASQKRFDRLALHIRVHAGEAMAVIQGELSGVYDLVFLDAQKSHYGNQWRALCALELVGKGTLLLADNVIDRAEECAILFEALKEQGVPYHIEQTECGLLVATL
;
A
#
# COMPACT_ATOMS: atom_id res chain seq x y z
N MET A 1 5.58 -19.15 -7.52
CA MET A 1 5.95 -17.80 -7.04
C MET A 1 7.22 -17.38 -7.77
N ASN A 2 7.27 -16.15 -8.31
CA ASN A 2 8.43 -15.67 -9.07
C ASN A 2 9.63 -15.47 -8.12
N PRO A 3 10.75 -16.19 -8.26
CA PRO A 3 11.92 -16.06 -7.39
C PRO A 3 12.54 -14.66 -7.43
N ASP A 4 12.32 -13.91 -8.50
CA ASP A 4 12.85 -12.56 -8.67
C ASP A 4 12.20 -11.56 -7.70
N ILE A 5 10.93 -11.79 -7.27
CA ILE A 5 10.25 -10.95 -6.27
C ILE A 5 10.97 -11.06 -4.92
N HIS A 6 11.33 -12.27 -4.48
CA HIS A 6 12.05 -12.45 -3.21
C HIS A 6 13.39 -11.76 -3.22
N HIS A 7 14.16 -11.94 -4.30
CA HIS A 7 15.46 -11.30 -4.44
C HIS A 7 15.35 -9.77 -4.42
N GLU A 8 14.32 -9.20 -5.07
CA GLU A 8 14.11 -7.75 -5.09
C GLU A 8 13.67 -7.23 -3.72
N ILE A 9 12.83 -7.97 -2.97
CA ILE A 9 12.48 -7.64 -1.57
C ILE A 9 13.74 -7.59 -0.72
N ASP A 10 14.57 -8.66 -0.74
CA ASP A 10 15.80 -8.73 0.05
C ASP A 10 16.75 -7.56 -0.28
N ARG A 11 16.85 -7.21 -1.57
CA ARG A 11 17.65 -6.06 -2.04
C ARG A 11 17.13 -4.74 -1.47
N LEU A 12 15.82 -4.49 -1.55
CA LEU A 12 15.21 -3.26 -1.05
C LEU A 12 15.31 -3.16 0.47
N GLU A 13 15.13 -4.26 1.20
CA GLU A 13 15.31 -4.30 2.65
C GLU A 13 16.76 -4.03 3.07
N ALA A 14 17.73 -4.60 2.34
CA ALA A 14 19.15 -4.34 2.58
C ALA A 14 19.51 -2.86 2.38
N MET A 15 19.02 -2.24 1.31
CA MET A 15 19.21 -0.83 1.03
C MET A 15 18.58 0.06 2.11
N SER A 16 17.38 -0.29 2.59
CA SER A 16 16.71 0.41 3.69
C SER A 16 17.55 0.40 4.97
N LYS A 17 18.12 -0.77 5.33
CA LYS A 17 18.96 -0.92 6.52
C LYS A 17 20.28 -0.14 6.43
N GLN A 18 20.80 0.06 5.23
CA GLN A 18 22.03 0.83 4.99
C GLN A 18 21.80 2.34 4.97
N GLY A 19 20.54 2.79 5.07
CA GLY A 19 20.19 4.20 4.95
C GLY A 19 20.49 4.76 3.55
N GLU A 20 20.66 3.87 2.56
CA GLU A 20 20.85 4.26 1.18
C GLU A 20 19.57 4.92 0.67
N SER A 21 19.64 6.22 0.50
CA SER A 21 18.58 6.96 -0.15
C SER A 21 18.65 6.72 -1.65
N TYR A 22 17.52 6.38 -2.27
CA TYR A 22 17.39 6.65 -3.69
C TYR A 22 17.37 8.15 -3.86
N ALA A 23 18.55 8.73 -4.05
CA ALA A 23 18.60 10.07 -4.57
C ALA A 23 17.96 10.04 -5.96
N ASN A 24 16.90 10.84 -6.18
CA ASN A 24 16.57 11.21 -7.55
C ASN A 24 17.79 11.92 -8.15
N ALA A 25 17.80 12.17 -9.46
CA ALA A 25 18.87 12.90 -10.14
C ALA A 25 19.19 14.27 -9.50
N GLU A 26 18.38 14.74 -8.57
CA GLU A 26 18.47 16.02 -7.84
C GLU A 26 18.89 15.85 -6.37
N GLY A 27 19.15 14.65 -5.89
CA GLY A 27 19.73 14.39 -4.55
C GLY A 27 18.83 14.68 -3.35
N ARG A 28 17.50 14.83 -3.50
CA ARG A 28 16.64 15.37 -2.45
C ARG A 28 15.61 14.45 -1.82
N HIS A 29 15.47 13.20 -2.25
CA HIS A 29 14.45 12.30 -1.71
C HIS A 29 15.07 10.98 -1.25
N GLY A 30 15.47 10.95 0.01
CA GLY A 30 15.88 9.72 0.68
C GLY A 30 14.69 8.77 0.89
N TRP A 31 15.00 7.53 1.24
CA TRP A 31 14.02 6.60 1.77
C TRP A 31 13.23 7.27 2.88
N ARG A 32 11.97 7.49 2.66
CA ARG A 32 11.06 7.93 3.70
C ARG A 32 10.26 6.72 4.14
N ASN A 33 10.67 6.16 5.28
CA ASN A 33 9.93 5.18 6.05
C ASN A 33 9.40 4.00 5.22
N PRO A 34 10.28 3.06 4.78
CA PRO A 34 9.78 1.79 4.28
C PRO A 34 8.97 1.09 5.38
N ILE A 35 8.04 0.23 4.98
CA ILE A 35 7.35 -0.63 5.94
C ILE A 35 8.38 -1.38 6.81
N ARG A 36 8.01 -1.65 8.06
CA ARG A 36 8.87 -2.39 8.98
C ARG A 36 9.01 -3.85 8.56
N SER A 37 10.08 -4.48 9.00
CA SER A 37 10.41 -5.86 8.61
C SER A 37 9.37 -6.90 9.07
N ASP A 38 8.59 -6.59 10.09
CA ASP A 38 7.48 -7.41 10.58
C ASP A 38 6.18 -7.19 9.80
N THR A 39 5.96 -5.99 9.26
CA THR A 39 4.76 -5.63 8.48
C THR A 39 4.73 -6.36 7.12
N GLY A 40 5.85 -6.45 6.42
CA GLY A 40 5.89 -7.04 5.07
C GLY A 40 5.38 -8.49 4.99
N PRO A 41 5.89 -9.44 5.80
CA PRO A 41 5.37 -10.81 5.85
C PRO A 41 3.89 -10.88 6.23
N LEU A 42 3.43 -10.00 7.13
CA LEU A 42 2.03 -9.92 7.53
C LEU A 42 1.13 -9.49 6.37
N LEU A 43 1.50 -8.46 5.59
CA LEU A 43 0.78 -8.05 4.37
C LEU A 43 0.62 -9.23 3.41
N SER A 44 1.71 -9.97 3.14
CA SER A 44 1.65 -11.17 2.28
C SER A 44 0.67 -12.22 2.79
N GLY A 45 0.69 -12.49 4.09
CA GLY A 45 -0.21 -13.44 4.74
C GLY A 45 -1.68 -13.02 4.65
N LEU A 46 -1.97 -11.73 4.86
CA LEU A 46 -3.31 -11.17 4.78
C LEU A 46 -3.86 -11.24 3.35
N VAL A 47 -3.06 -10.87 2.33
CA VAL A 47 -3.46 -11.04 0.91
C VAL A 47 -3.79 -12.49 0.60
N SER A 48 -2.92 -13.43 0.99
CA SER A 48 -3.12 -14.86 0.75
C SER A 48 -4.37 -15.40 1.45
N LYS A 49 -4.58 -15.03 2.71
CA LYS A 49 -5.74 -15.47 3.51
C LYS A 49 -7.05 -14.91 2.98
N HIS A 50 -7.05 -13.64 2.57
CA HIS A 50 -8.24 -12.97 2.04
C HIS A 50 -8.55 -13.41 0.59
N GLY A 51 -7.53 -13.82 -0.15
CA GLY A 51 -7.64 -14.14 -1.57
C GLY A 51 -7.77 -12.91 -2.46
N ALA A 52 -7.28 -11.74 -1.98
CA ALA A 52 -7.37 -10.49 -2.70
C ALA A 52 -6.60 -10.54 -4.02
N ARG A 53 -7.25 -10.17 -5.11
CA ARG A 53 -6.69 -10.19 -6.47
C ARG A 53 -6.54 -8.78 -7.04
N ARG A 54 -7.44 -7.87 -6.68
CA ARG A 54 -7.41 -6.48 -7.08
C ARG A 54 -7.08 -5.61 -5.87
N ILE A 55 -5.89 -5.03 -5.86
CA ILE A 55 -5.33 -4.31 -4.72
C ILE A 55 -5.13 -2.84 -5.09
N LEU A 56 -5.48 -1.93 -4.17
CA LEU A 56 -5.07 -0.54 -4.20
C LEU A 56 -4.09 -0.28 -3.06
N GLU A 57 -2.97 0.35 -3.37
CA GLU A 57 -2.04 0.90 -2.39
C GLU A 57 -1.98 2.42 -2.51
N VAL A 58 -1.98 3.12 -1.39
CA VAL A 58 -1.75 4.56 -1.34
C VAL A 58 -0.43 4.81 -0.61
N GLY A 59 0.61 5.16 -1.38
CA GLY A 59 1.98 5.32 -0.90
C GLY A 59 2.92 4.22 -1.42
N THR A 60 3.34 4.33 -2.69
CA THR A 60 4.22 3.33 -3.33
C THR A 60 5.65 3.40 -2.82
N ALA A 61 6.18 4.61 -2.63
CA ALA A 61 7.60 4.85 -2.40
C ALA A 61 8.47 4.00 -3.35
N HIS A 62 9.36 3.17 -2.81
CA HIS A 62 10.20 2.28 -3.62
C HIS A 62 9.56 0.91 -3.93
N GLY A 63 8.29 0.73 -3.58
CA GLY A 63 7.52 -0.47 -3.92
C GLY A 63 7.80 -1.69 -3.06
N LEU A 64 8.42 -1.55 -1.88
CA LEU A 64 8.68 -2.68 -0.98
C LEU A 64 7.38 -3.31 -0.50
N SER A 65 6.43 -2.51 -0.03
CA SER A 65 5.08 -2.95 0.38
C SER A 65 4.32 -3.59 -0.77
N ALA A 66 4.35 -2.98 -1.97
CA ALA A 66 3.74 -3.53 -3.17
C ALA A 66 4.27 -4.93 -3.50
N LEU A 67 5.59 -5.17 -3.39
CA LEU A 67 6.17 -6.49 -3.61
C LEU A 67 5.73 -7.51 -2.55
N HIS A 68 5.62 -7.10 -1.28
CA HIS A 68 5.09 -7.97 -0.23
C HIS A 68 3.61 -8.30 -0.46
N LEU A 69 2.78 -7.34 -0.88
CA LEU A 69 1.38 -7.58 -1.25
C LEU A 69 1.31 -8.59 -2.41
N CYS A 70 2.07 -8.37 -3.49
CA CYS A 70 2.12 -9.31 -4.62
C CYS A 70 2.63 -10.70 -4.25
N ARG A 71 3.55 -10.80 -3.28
CA ARG A 71 4.03 -12.08 -2.75
C ARG A 71 2.91 -12.91 -2.11
N GLY A 72 1.85 -12.26 -1.63
CA GLY A 72 0.67 -12.92 -1.10
C GLY A 72 -0.21 -13.59 -2.16
N TRP A 73 -0.04 -13.29 -3.43
CA TRP A 73 -0.78 -13.94 -4.50
C TRP A 73 -0.29 -15.38 -4.73
N SER A 74 -1.21 -16.34 -4.77
CA SER A 74 -0.90 -17.74 -5.13
C SER A 74 -0.61 -17.90 -6.62
N THR A 75 -1.16 -17.01 -7.46
CA THR A 75 -0.92 -16.86 -8.89
C THR A 75 -0.97 -15.39 -9.25
N THR A 76 -0.25 -14.97 -10.28
CA THR A 76 -0.34 -13.61 -10.82
C THR A 76 -1.42 -13.48 -11.89
N GLU A 77 -1.94 -14.59 -12.40
CA GLU A 77 -2.98 -14.59 -13.41
C GLU A 77 -4.27 -13.97 -12.88
N GLY A 78 -4.74 -12.92 -13.55
CA GLY A 78 -5.92 -12.14 -13.18
C GLY A 78 -5.76 -11.34 -11.88
N CYS A 79 -4.55 -11.23 -11.34
CA CYS A 79 -4.24 -10.30 -10.26
C CYS A 79 -3.79 -8.96 -10.83
N HIS A 80 -4.21 -7.88 -10.18
CA HIS A 80 -3.89 -6.52 -10.59
C HIS A 80 -3.73 -5.63 -9.36
N MET A 81 -2.80 -4.69 -9.44
CA MET A 81 -2.59 -3.70 -8.39
C MET A 81 -2.44 -2.32 -8.99
N ASP A 82 -3.19 -1.37 -8.45
CA ASP A 82 -2.96 0.06 -8.62
C ASP A 82 -2.23 0.57 -7.38
N THR A 83 -1.20 1.39 -7.56
CA THR A 83 -0.49 2.04 -6.45
C THR A 83 -0.23 3.50 -6.78
N ILE A 84 -0.30 4.37 -5.77
CA ILE A 84 -0.23 5.82 -5.94
C ILE A 84 1.04 6.36 -5.29
N GLU A 85 1.83 7.12 -6.04
CA GLU A 85 3.03 7.78 -5.57
C GLU A 85 3.00 9.27 -5.93
N PHE A 86 3.21 10.12 -4.92
CA PHE A 86 3.18 11.56 -5.10
C PHE A 86 4.32 12.08 -5.99
N HIS A 87 5.52 11.51 -5.84
CA HIS A 87 6.70 11.96 -6.57
C HIS A 87 6.86 11.24 -7.90
N GLU A 88 6.69 11.94 -9.00
CA GLU A 88 6.74 11.42 -10.38
C GLU A 88 8.02 10.60 -10.66
N ALA A 89 9.19 11.10 -10.25
CA ALA A 89 10.45 10.39 -10.46
C ALA A 89 10.52 9.05 -9.70
N VAL A 90 9.95 8.99 -8.50
CA VAL A 90 9.86 7.77 -7.68
C VAL A 90 8.85 6.81 -8.29
N ALA A 91 7.69 7.31 -8.71
CA ALA A 91 6.67 6.54 -9.42
C ALA A 91 7.24 5.87 -10.67
N ALA A 92 7.95 6.64 -11.52
CA ALA A 92 8.57 6.12 -12.73
C ALA A 92 9.65 5.05 -12.44
N ALA A 93 10.44 5.22 -11.38
CA ALA A 93 11.44 4.24 -10.97
C ALA A 93 10.81 2.94 -10.47
N SER A 94 9.71 3.04 -9.69
CA SER A 94 8.97 1.89 -9.18
C SER A 94 8.22 1.17 -10.31
N GLN A 95 7.62 1.89 -11.27
CA GLN A 95 7.02 1.27 -12.45
C GLN A 95 8.02 0.44 -13.23
N LYS A 96 9.21 0.99 -13.55
CA LYS A 96 10.27 0.24 -14.24
C LYS A 96 10.69 -1.03 -13.49
N ARG A 97 10.67 -1.01 -12.16
CA ARG A 97 10.94 -2.19 -11.32
C ARG A 97 9.87 -3.24 -11.50
N PHE A 98 8.60 -2.86 -11.41
CA PHE A 98 7.49 -3.79 -11.56
C PHE A 98 7.41 -4.37 -12.97
N ASP A 99 7.68 -3.58 -14.01
CA ASP A 99 7.75 -4.04 -15.40
C ASP A 99 8.84 -5.11 -15.59
N ARG A 100 10.04 -4.87 -15.02
CA ARG A 100 11.15 -5.84 -15.06
C ARG A 100 10.80 -7.17 -14.40
N LEU A 101 9.97 -7.13 -13.36
CA LEU A 101 9.49 -8.31 -12.64
C LEU A 101 8.26 -8.95 -13.28
N ALA A 102 7.77 -8.40 -14.40
CA ALA A 102 6.55 -8.81 -15.08
C ALA A 102 5.32 -8.84 -14.14
N LEU A 103 5.22 -7.87 -13.23
CA LEU A 103 4.10 -7.72 -12.32
C LEU A 103 3.03 -6.81 -12.94
N HIS A 104 1.77 -7.19 -12.78
CA HIS A 104 0.62 -6.38 -13.22
C HIS A 104 0.31 -5.28 -12.19
N ILE A 105 1.26 -4.38 -12.01
CA ILE A 105 1.16 -3.22 -11.12
C ILE A 105 1.22 -1.95 -11.96
N ARG A 106 0.24 -1.08 -11.77
CA ARG A 106 0.22 0.25 -12.35
C ARG A 106 0.52 1.29 -11.26
N VAL A 107 1.55 2.10 -11.49
CA VAL A 107 1.88 3.21 -10.60
C VAL A 107 1.27 4.49 -11.15
N HIS A 108 0.38 5.11 -10.38
CA HIS A 108 -0.20 6.41 -10.66
C HIS A 108 0.65 7.49 -9.98
N ALA A 109 1.18 8.42 -10.79
CA ALA A 109 1.96 9.53 -10.27
C ALA A 109 1.06 10.73 -9.97
N GLY A 110 1.01 11.19 -8.73
CA GLY A 110 0.22 12.36 -8.37
C GLY A 110 -0.27 12.39 -6.92
N GLU A 111 -1.07 13.41 -6.64
CA GLU A 111 -1.74 13.56 -5.34
C GLU A 111 -2.83 12.49 -5.20
N ALA A 112 -2.84 11.79 -4.04
CA ALA A 112 -3.68 10.60 -3.86
C ALA A 112 -5.17 10.86 -4.06
N MET A 113 -5.70 11.98 -3.55
CA MET A 113 -7.12 12.30 -3.70
C MET A 113 -7.49 12.60 -5.16
N ALA A 114 -6.62 13.26 -5.91
CA ALA A 114 -6.85 13.52 -7.33
C ALA A 114 -6.88 12.22 -8.14
N VAL A 115 -5.95 11.31 -7.88
CA VAL A 115 -5.90 9.98 -8.52
C VAL A 115 -7.14 9.16 -8.15
N ILE A 116 -7.51 9.09 -6.86
CA ILE A 116 -8.71 8.36 -6.38
C ILE A 116 -9.97 8.86 -7.10
N GLN A 117 -10.10 10.18 -7.28
CA GLN A 117 -11.30 10.79 -7.85
C GLN A 117 -11.34 10.75 -9.38
N GLY A 118 -10.20 10.62 -10.05
CA GLY A 118 -10.14 10.82 -11.50
C GLY A 118 -9.61 9.64 -12.32
N GLU A 119 -8.81 8.75 -11.73
CA GLU A 119 -8.10 7.73 -12.50
C GLU A 119 -8.48 6.28 -12.15
N LEU A 120 -8.99 6.05 -10.94
CA LEU A 120 -9.31 4.71 -10.49
C LEU A 120 -10.72 4.30 -10.92
N SER A 121 -10.92 3.00 -11.12
CA SER A 121 -12.23 2.44 -11.49
C SER A 121 -12.35 1.00 -11.02
N GLY A 122 -13.59 0.54 -10.82
CA GLY A 122 -13.89 -0.82 -10.36
C GLY A 122 -13.59 -1.04 -8.87
N VAL A 123 -14.11 -2.12 -8.31
CA VAL A 123 -14.02 -2.42 -6.88
C VAL A 123 -12.71 -3.12 -6.55
N TYR A 124 -12.03 -2.68 -5.49
CA TYR A 124 -10.82 -3.32 -4.95
C TYR A 124 -11.18 -4.34 -3.86
N ASP A 125 -10.50 -5.49 -3.90
CA ASP A 125 -10.62 -6.52 -2.86
C ASP A 125 -9.86 -6.14 -1.59
N LEU A 126 -8.78 -5.35 -1.75
CA LEU A 126 -7.94 -4.88 -0.67
C LEU A 126 -7.46 -3.45 -0.94
N VAL A 127 -7.49 -2.62 0.09
CA VAL A 127 -6.88 -1.27 0.11
C VAL A 127 -5.81 -1.26 1.19
N PHE A 128 -4.61 -0.80 0.84
CA PHE A 128 -3.51 -0.54 1.78
C PHE A 128 -3.18 0.95 1.82
N LEU A 129 -3.31 1.56 2.99
CA LEU A 129 -2.99 2.97 3.23
C LEU A 129 -1.63 3.08 3.94
N ASP A 130 -0.63 3.64 3.25
CA ASP A 130 0.71 3.87 3.79
C ASP A 130 1.35 5.18 3.28
N ALA A 131 0.54 6.22 3.09
CA ALA A 131 1.00 7.55 2.75
C ALA A 131 0.97 8.49 3.97
N GLN A 132 0.49 9.73 3.79
CA GLN A 132 0.31 10.68 4.89
C GLN A 132 -0.89 10.31 5.77
N LYS A 133 -0.63 10.01 7.03
CA LYS A 133 -1.57 9.39 7.97
C LYS A 133 -2.81 10.24 8.22
N SER A 134 -2.66 11.56 8.29
CA SER A 134 -3.77 12.52 8.43
C SER A 134 -4.77 12.51 7.26
N HIS A 135 -4.41 11.91 6.12
CA HIS A 135 -5.29 11.82 4.94
C HIS A 135 -6.05 10.49 4.86
N TYR A 136 -5.70 9.48 5.64
CA TYR A 136 -6.30 8.15 5.56
C TYR A 136 -7.82 8.15 5.63
N GLY A 137 -8.40 8.87 6.60
CA GLY A 137 -9.84 8.93 6.75
C GLY A 137 -10.57 9.57 5.56
N ASN A 138 -9.99 10.62 4.97
CA ASN A 138 -10.56 11.28 3.80
C ASN A 138 -10.42 10.41 2.55
N GLN A 139 -9.27 9.74 2.37
CA GLN A 139 -9.06 8.78 1.29
C GLN A 139 -10.06 7.63 1.40
N TRP A 140 -10.24 7.07 2.60
CA TRP A 140 -11.20 6.00 2.85
C TRP A 140 -12.63 6.42 2.53
N ARG A 141 -13.09 7.60 3.01
CA ARG A 141 -14.42 8.13 2.69
C ARG A 141 -14.62 8.33 1.19
N ALA A 142 -13.60 8.83 0.47
CA ALA A 142 -13.66 9.01 -0.97
C ALA A 142 -13.78 7.66 -1.71
N LEU A 143 -13.00 6.65 -1.31
CA LEU A 143 -13.10 5.30 -1.88
C LEU A 143 -14.49 4.69 -1.70
N CYS A 144 -15.09 4.87 -0.52
CA CYS A 144 -16.46 4.43 -0.26
C CYS A 144 -17.49 5.20 -1.11
N ALA A 145 -17.38 6.52 -1.17
CA ALA A 145 -18.32 7.39 -1.91
C ALA A 145 -18.29 7.15 -3.42
N LEU A 146 -17.14 6.74 -3.95
CA LEU A 146 -16.94 6.42 -5.37
C LEU A 146 -17.18 4.94 -5.70
N GLU A 147 -17.66 4.15 -4.73
CA GLU A 147 -17.92 2.73 -4.88
C GLU A 147 -16.68 1.92 -5.35
N LEU A 148 -15.48 2.41 -5.03
CA LEU A 148 -14.21 1.73 -5.31
C LEU A 148 -13.90 0.62 -4.29
N VAL A 149 -14.67 0.55 -3.21
CA VAL A 149 -14.66 -0.49 -2.18
C VAL A 149 -16.08 -0.94 -1.89
N GLY A 150 -16.25 -2.17 -1.42
CA GLY A 150 -17.57 -2.74 -1.15
C GLY A 150 -17.54 -3.85 -0.12
N LYS A 151 -18.66 -4.55 0.04
CA LYS A 151 -18.76 -5.67 0.97
C LYS A 151 -17.67 -6.72 0.70
N GLY A 152 -16.88 -7.01 1.71
CA GLY A 152 -15.76 -7.94 1.65
C GLY A 152 -14.41 -7.27 1.34
N THR A 153 -14.35 -5.98 1.02
CA THR A 153 -13.07 -5.28 0.85
C THR A 153 -12.29 -5.28 2.17
N LEU A 154 -11.03 -5.70 2.12
CA LEU A 154 -10.09 -5.64 3.24
C LEU A 154 -9.38 -4.29 3.24
N LEU A 155 -9.52 -3.53 4.33
CA LEU A 155 -8.75 -2.33 4.58
C LEU A 155 -7.57 -2.64 5.49
N LEU A 156 -6.38 -2.25 5.05
CA LEU A 156 -5.15 -2.25 5.84
C LEU A 156 -4.64 -0.81 5.94
N ALA A 157 -4.16 -0.39 7.12
CA ALA A 157 -3.54 0.92 7.30
C ALA A 157 -2.34 0.81 8.24
N ASP A 158 -1.16 1.23 7.79
CA ASP A 158 0.07 1.17 8.57
C ASP A 158 0.26 2.38 9.49
N ASN A 159 1.10 2.21 10.52
CA ASN A 159 1.47 3.26 11.47
C ASN A 159 0.33 3.76 12.38
N VAL A 160 -0.68 2.94 12.65
CA VAL A 160 -1.84 3.38 13.42
C VAL A 160 -1.61 3.43 14.94
N ILE A 161 -0.48 2.90 15.45
CA ILE A 161 -0.07 3.03 16.86
C ILE A 161 0.86 4.23 17.02
N ASP A 162 1.96 4.27 16.29
CA ASP A 162 2.97 5.34 16.42
C ASP A 162 2.48 6.69 15.88
N ARG A 163 1.43 6.71 15.05
CA ARG A 163 0.79 7.90 14.47
C ARG A 163 -0.71 7.96 14.77
N ALA A 164 -1.14 7.48 15.92
CA ALA A 164 -2.55 7.35 16.29
C ALA A 164 -3.32 8.66 16.18
N GLU A 165 -2.73 9.79 16.60
CA GLU A 165 -3.35 11.12 16.52
C GLU A 165 -3.62 11.53 15.06
N GLU A 166 -2.68 11.24 14.15
CA GLU A 166 -2.85 11.55 12.72
C GLU A 166 -3.90 10.64 12.07
N CYS A 167 -4.08 9.41 12.58
CA CYS A 167 -5.07 8.45 12.10
C CYS A 167 -6.49 8.66 12.67
N ALA A 168 -6.70 9.64 13.56
CA ALA A 168 -7.98 9.86 14.23
C ALA A 168 -9.18 9.92 13.28
N ILE A 169 -9.03 10.62 12.13
CA ILE A 169 -10.10 10.73 11.12
C ILE A 169 -10.46 9.36 10.51
N LEU A 170 -9.49 8.45 10.36
CA LEU A 170 -9.76 7.09 9.89
C LEU A 170 -10.58 6.30 10.93
N PHE A 171 -10.19 6.36 12.20
CA PHE A 171 -10.93 5.71 13.27
C PHE A 171 -12.38 6.22 13.38
N GLU A 172 -12.57 7.53 13.25
CA GLU A 172 -13.91 8.14 13.21
C GLU A 172 -14.72 7.63 12.01
N ALA A 173 -14.13 7.62 10.80
CA ALA A 173 -14.80 7.15 9.60
C ALA A 173 -15.27 5.69 9.73
N LEU A 174 -14.43 4.81 10.25
CA LEU A 174 -14.79 3.40 10.48
C LEU A 174 -15.90 3.26 11.53
N LYS A 175 -15.84 4.04 12.60
CA LYS A 175 -16.87 4.06 13.65
C LYS A 175 -18.22 4.54 13.11
N GLU A 176 -18.23 5.62 12.34
CA GLU A 176 -19.44 6.18 11.70
C GLU A 176 -20.11 5.17 10.76
N GLN A 177 -19.30 4.39 10.05
CA GLN A 177 -19.75 3.35 9.12
C GLN A 177 -20.11 2.01 9.81
N GLY A 178 -19.83 1.88 11.11
CA GLY A 178 -20.02 0.62 11.84
C GLY A 178 -19.10 -0.51 11.39
N VAL A 179 -17.94 -0.18 10.79
CA VAL A 179 -16.95 -1.14 10.34
C VAL A 179 -16.06 -1.57 11.51
N PRO A 180 -16.10 -2.83 11.94
CA PRO A 180 -15.24 -3.33 12.99
C PRO A 180 -13.80 -3.45 12.48
N TYR A 181 -12.85 -3.17 13.34
CA TYR A 181 -11.42 -3.33 13.05
C TYR A 181 -10.67 -3.90 14.27
N HIS A 182 -9.50 -4.42 14.01
CA HIS A 182 -8.50 -4.71 15.03
C HIS A 182 -7.13 -4.20 14.59
N ILE A 183 -6.17 -4.17 15.51
CA ILE A 183 -4.81 -3.74 15.23
C ILE A 183 -3.87 -4.91 15.48
N GLU A 184 -3.18 -5.34 14.43
CA GLU A 184 -2.08 -6.28 14.53
C GLU A 184 -0.87 -5.59 15.20
N GLN A 185 -0.24 -6.28 16.14
CA GLN A 185 0.85 -5.76 16.95
C GLN A 185 2.19 -5.82 16.21
N THR A 186 2.29 -5.05 15.12
CA THR A 186 3.57 -4.74 14.47
C THR A 186 4.27 -3.60 15.21
N GLU A 187 5.52 -3.31 14.86
CA GLU A 187 6.29 -2.20 15.48
C GLU A 187 5.52 -0.87 15.46
N CYS A 188 4.81 -0.59 14.36
CA CYS A 188 4.07 0.66 14.17
C CYS A 188 2.54 0.51 14.27
N GLY A 189 2.03 -0.72 14.36
CA GLY A 189 0.61 -1.07 14.37
C GLY A 189 0.00 -1.08 12.97
N LEU A 190 -0.57 -2.22 12.57
CA LEU A 190 -1.31 -2.38 11.32
C LEU A 190 -2.80 -2.55 11.61
N LEU A 191 -3.62 -1.57 11.21
CA LEU A 191 -5.07 -1.70 11.26
C LEU A 191 -5.56 -2.69 10.21
N VAL A 192 -6.48 -3.56 10.60
CA VAL A 192 -7.15 -4.54 9.72
C VAL A 192 -8.65 -4.43 9.93
N ALA A 193 -9.38 -4.11 8.86
CA ALA A 193 -10.84 -4.04 8.85
C ALA A 193 -11.39 -4.72 7.59
N THR A 194 -12.64 -5.19 7.66
CA THR A 194 -13.36 -5.74 6.49
C THR A 194 -14.74 -5.11 6.41
N LEU A 195 -15.11 -4.59 5.21
CA LEU A 195 -16.44 -4.01 4.94
C LEU A 195 -17.52 -5.07 4.86
#